data_4d07b492a5239eaed05e08180163defa
#
_entry.id   4d07b492a5239eaed05e08180163defa
#
_cell.length_a   1.000
_cell.length_b   1.000
_cell.length_c   1.000
_cell.angle_alpha   90.00
_cell.angle_beta   90.00
_cell.angle_gamma   90.00
#
_symmetry.space_group_name_H-M   'P 1'
#
loop_
_entity.id
_entity.type
_entity.pdbx_description
1 polymer ?
#
loop_
_entity_poly.entity_id
_entity_poly.type
_entity_poly.pdbx_seq_one_letter_code
_entity_poly.pdbx_strand_id
1 'polypeptide(L)'
;KDTSLYGDGKHPTGLSYLKNLGVNYVQLMPVYDYGSVDEAGRADGFNWGYDPLNYNVPEGSYSTDPFHGEVRIRELKEAIQALHRQGFRVIMDVVYNHTYSLDSWLQKTMPWYFYRVWEDGSVSNGSACGNDVASEQAMCAKYILESVLYWAEEYHMDGFRFDLMGLLDVELMNRIRKELDARYGTGEKLVFGEPWRADETAVEGNALLADKAHIHLLDEQVGMFSDDTRDAIKGSVFEAEEPGFANG
;
A
#
# COMPACT_ATOMS: atom_id res chain seq x y z
N LYS A 1 -16.30 16.74 -0.39
CA LYS A 1 -17.02 17.99 -0.64
C LYS A 1 -16.07 19.01 -1.24
N ASP A 2 -16.54 19.74 -2.26
CA ASP A 2 -15.82 20.88 -2.77
C ASP A 2 -15.98 22.03 -1.78
N THR A 3 -14.88 22.42 -1.19
CA THR A 3 -14.81 23.56 -0.30
C THR A 3 -13.75 24.53 -0.80
N SER A 4 -13.76 25.74 -0.33
CA SER A 4 -12.64 26.68 -0.51
C SER A 4 -11.93 26.92 0.80
N LEU A 5 -10.61 27.13 0.73
CA LEU A 5 -9.83 27.54 1.88
C LEU A 5 -10.40 28.85 2.43
N TYR A 6 -10.64 28.92 3.72
CA TYR A 6 -11.25 30.08 4.41
C TYR A 6 -12.66 30.46 3.93
N GLY A 7 -13.32 29.62 3.11
CA GLY A 7 -14.65 29.96 2.58
C GLY A 7 -14.67 31.13 1.58
N ASP A 8 -13.53 31.52 1.01
CA ASP A 8 -13.38 32.69 0.15
C ASP A 8 -13.83 32.48 -1.31
N GLY A 9 -14.15 31.23 -1.69
CA GLY A 9 -14.55 30.85 -3.03
C GLY A 9 -13.46 30.94 -4.10
N LYS A 10 -12.22 31.31 -3.72
CA LYS A 10 -11.09 31.50 -4.64
C LYS A 10 -10.04 30.40 -4.57
N HIS A 11 -9.86 29.79 -3.41
CA HIS A 11 -8.85 28.78 -3.15
C HIS A 11 -9.54 27.42 -2.95
N PRO A 12 -9.81 26.66 -4.03
CA PRO A 12 -10.53 25.39 -3.95
C PRO A 12 -9.73 24.36 -3.15
N THR A 13 -10.44 23.46 -2.49
CA THR A 13 -9.92 22.28 -1.82
C THR A 13 -10.60 21.03 -2.35
N GLY A 14 -10.14 19.84 -1.92
CA GLY A 14 -10.77 18.57 -2.31
C GLY A 14 -10.77 18.33 -3.83
N LEU A 15 -11.86 17.87 -4.37
CA LEU A 15 -11.97 17.48 -5.79
C LEU A 15 -11.70 18.65 -6.74
N SER A 16 -12.18 19.85 -6.42
CA SER A 16 -11.97 21.03 -7.28
C SER A 16 -10.48 21.40 -7.34
N TYR A 17 -9.75 21.26 -6.25
CA TYR A 17 -8.29 21.45 -6.23
C TYR A 17 -7.58 20.42 -7.12
N LEU A 18 -7.90 19.14 -6.95
CA LEU A 18 -7.30 18.06 -7.75
C LEU A 18 -7.56 18.24 -9.25
N LYS A 19 -8.79 18.69 -9.63
CA LYS A 19 -9.11 19.02 -11.04
C LYS A 19 -8.27 20.16 -11.57
N ASN A 20 -8.10 21.22 -10.79
CA ASN A 20 -7.28 22.38 -11.18
C ASN A 20 -5.79 22.01 -11.29
N LEU A 21 -5.33 21.04 -10.51
CA LEU A 21 -3.97 20.52 -10.57
C LEU A 21 -3.70 19.73 -11.86
N GLY A 22 -4.75 19.22 -12.53
CA GLY A 22 -4.64 18.52 -13.80
C GLY A 22 -4.09 17.09 -13.72
N VAL A 23 -4.13 16.47 -12.53
CA VAL A 23 -3.72 15.07 -12.34
C VAL A 23 -4.77 14.10 -12.87
N ASN A 24 -4.33 12.91 -13.28
CA ASN A 24 -5.19 11.84 -13.78
C ASN A 24 -5.45 10.76 -12.73
N TYR A 25 -4.50 10.57 -11.81
CA TYR A 25 -4.56 9.57 -10.76
C TYR A 25 -4.53 10.22 -9.39
N VAL A 26 -5.29 9.62 -8.48
CA VAL A 26 -5.26 9.94 -7.04
C VAL A 26 -4.83 8.69 -6.30
N GLN A 27 -3.68 8.75 -5.66
CA GLN A 27 -3.23 7.69 -4.76
C GLN A 27 -3.76 7.99 -3.36
N LEU A 28 -4.57 7.08 -2.84
CA LEU A 28 -5.01 7.12 -1.45
C LEU A 28 -3.92 6.49 -0.58
N MET A 29 -3.63 7.09 0.57
CA MET A 29 -2.89 6.42 1.63
C MET A 29 -3.64 5.16 2.07
N PRO A 30 -3.03 4.23 2.85
CA PRO A 30 -3.72 3.00 3.22
C PRO A 30 -5.12 3.26 3.77
N VAL A 31 -6.13 2.62 3.17
CA VAL A 31 -7.55 2.79 3.51
C VAL A 31 -8.19 1.53 4.06
N TYR A 32 -7.42 0.47 4.25
CA TYR A 32 -7.88 -0.69 4.99
C TYR A 32 -7.55 -0.53 6.48
N ASP A 33 -8.23 -1.33 7.29
CA ASP A 33 -8.23 -1.33 8.75
C ASP A 33 -6.82 -1.37 9.36
N TYR A 34 -6.50 -0.40 10.19
CA TYR A 34 -5.21 -0.25 10.87
C TYR A 34 -5.36 -0.10 12.40
N GLY A 35 -4.31 -0.48 13.15
CA GLY A 35 -4.42 -0.83 14.57
C GLY A 35 -4.34 0.31 15.55
N SER A 36 -3.74 1.45 15.21
CA SER A 36 -3.42 2.50 16.19
C SER A 36 -4.43 3.65 16.26
N VAL A 37 -5.67 3.41 15.82
CA VAL A 37 -6.76 4.38 15.89
C VAL A 37 -7.96 3.75 16.60
N ASP A 38 -8.55 4.50 17.52
CA ASP A 38 -9.87 4.18 18.04
C ASP A 38 -10.94 4.63 17.03
N GLU A 39 -11.46 3.71 16.24
CA GLU A 39 -12.48 4.00 15.22
C GLU A 39 -13.75 4.63 15.80
N ALA A 40 -14.11 4.30 17.05
CA ALA A 40 -15.30 4.79 17.72
C ALA A 40 -15.06 6.14 18.41
N GLY A 41 -13.84 6.36 18.85
CA GLY A 41 -13.40 7.65 19.34
C GLY A 41 -13.18 8.58 18.15
N ARG A 42 -13.76 9.74 18.12
CA ARG A 42 -13.36 10.79 17.18
C ARG A 42 -11.95 11.21 17.56
N ALA A 43 -10.98 10.34 17.20
CA ALA A 43 -9.60 10.51 17.60
C ALA A 43 -9.07 11.83 17.03
N ASP A 44 -8.55 12.66 17.89
CA ASP A 44 -7.81 13.88 17.53
C ASP A 44 -6.44 13.55 16.88
N GLY A 45 -6.21 12.27 16.52
CA GLY A 45 -4.97 11.75 15.97
C GLY A 45 -5.05 11.51 14.46
N PHE A 46 -4.09 12.05 13.72
CA PHE A 46 -3.86 11.69 12.33
C PHE A 46 -3.02 10.40 12.26
N ASN A 47 -3.50 9.41 11.49
CA ASN A 47 -2.75 8.18 11.20
C ASN A 47 -2.56 8.04 9.69
N TRP A 48 -1.39 7.62 9.28
CA TRP A 48 -1.05 7.41 7.87
C TRP A 48 -1.51 6.04 7.36
N GLY A 49 -1.86 5.11 8.26
CA GLY A 49 -2.40 3.81 7.92
C GLY A 49 -1.37 2.71 7.65
N TYR A 50 -0.09 2.93 7.99
CA TYR A 50 0.98 1.94 7.79
C TYR A 50 1.14 0.97 8.96
N ASP A 51 0.07 0.69 9.68
CA ASP A 51 0.00 -0.29 10.77
C ASP A 51 -1.20 -1.25 10.57
N PRO A 52 -1.17 -2.07 9.50
CA PRO A 52 -2.32 -2.83 9.02
C PRO A 52 -2.76 -3.90 10.00
N LEU A 53 -4.07 -3.93 10.28
CA LEU A 53 -4.71 -4.90 11.14
C LEU A 53 -5.49 -5.95 10.33
N ASN A 54 -6.33 -5.51 9.39
CA ASN A 54 -7.12 -6.37 8.52
C ASN A 54 -7.06 -5.91 7.05
N TYR A 55 -6.40 -6.68 6.18
CA TYR A 55 -6.15 -6.29 4.79
C TYR A 55 -7.38 -6.15 3.90
N ASN A 56 -8.50 -6.78 4.25
CA ASN A 56 -9.71 -6.82 3.40
C ASN A 56 -10.90 -6.07 4.01
N VAL A 57 -10.65 -5.22 4.99
CA VAL A 57 -11.67 -4.43 5.70
C VAL A 57 -11.35 -2.95 5.52
N PRO A 58 -12.28 -2.10 5.06
CA PRO A 58 -12.07 -0.65 5.05
C PRO A 58 -11.88 -0.08 6.44
N GLU A 59 -11.05 0.95 6.56
CA GLU A 59 -10.80 1.65 7.82
C GLU A 59 -12.05 2.35 8.33
N GLY A 60 -12.39 2.12 9.60
CA GLY A 60 -13.62 2.62 10.21
C GLY A 60 -13.54 4.06 10.69
N SER A 61 -12.36 4.60 10.97
CA SER A 61 -12.21 5.99 11.43
C SER A 61 -12.62 7.02 10.35
N TYR A 62 -12.67 6.61 9.08
CA TYR A 62 -13.19 7.43 7.98
C TYR A 62 -14.72 7.33 7.84
N SER A 63 -15.35 6.36 8.50
CA SER A 63 -16.79 6.13 8.40
C SER A 63 -17.58 7.12 9.24
N THR A 64 -18.76 7.47 8.77
CA THR A 64 -19.73 8.25 9.57
C THR A 64 -20.35 7.42 10.70
N ASP A 65 -20.29 6.08 10.58
CA ASP A 65 -20.72 5.13 11.61
C ASP A 65 -19.77 3.92 11.64
N PRO A 66 -18.76 3.94 12.52
CA PRO A 66 -17.77 2.86 12.62
C PRO A 66 -18.34 1.57 13.23
N PHE A 67 -19.47 1.64 13.92
CA PHE A 67 -20.11 0.47 14.56
C PHE A 67 -20.84 -0.45 13.59
N HIS A 68 -21.11 0.03 12.35
CA HIS A 68 -21.80 -0.70 11.31
C HIS A 68 -20.89 -0.90 10.09
N GLY A 69 -20.34 -2.10 9.93
CA GLY A 69 -19.35 -2.42 8.90
C GLY A 69 -19.80 -2.10 7.46
N GLU A 70 -21.10 -2.28 7.18
CA GLU A 70 -21.67 -1.95 5.88
C GLU A 70 -21.62 -0.46 5.54
N VAL A 71 -21.55 0.42 6.56
CA VAL A 71 -21.45 1.87 6.35
C VAL A 71 -20.08 2.23 5.78
N ARG A 72 -18.99 1.73 6.39
CA ARG A 72 -17.63 1.98 5.90
C ARG A 72 -17.41 1.45 4.47
N ILE A 73 -17.98 0.27 4.16
CA ILE A 73 -17.92 -0.33 2.83
C ILE A 73 -18.61 0.57 1.80
N ARG A 74 -19.84 0.97 2.08
CA ARG A 74 -20.62 1.83 1.20
C ARG A 74 -19.95 3.18 0.98
N GLU A 75 -19.52 3.84 2.05
CA GLU A 75 -18.93 5.17 1.98
C GLU A 75 -17.59 5.19 1.22
N LEU A 76 -16.74 4.17 1.39
CA LEU A 76 -15.52 4.04 0.61
C LEU A 76 -15.84 3.84 -0.88
N LYS A 77 -16.80 2.96 -1.22
CA LYS A 77 -17.25 2.76 -2.60
C LYS A 77 -17.83 4.05 -3.20
N GLU A 78 -18.59 4.82 -2.43
CA GLU A 78 -19.13 6.12 -2.86
C GLU A 78 -18.03 7.16 -3.10
N ALA A 79 -16.99 7.17 -2.26
CA ALA A 79 -15.85 8.07 -2.41
C ALA A 79 -15.05 7.78 -3.69
N ILE A 80 -14.76 6.49 -3.95
CA ILE A 80 -14.06 6.05 -5.17
C ILE A 80 -14.92 6.37 -6.41
N GLN A 81 -16.21 6.07 -6.35
CA GLN A 81 -17.15 6.39 -7.46
C GLN A 81 -17.18 7.91 -7.73
N ALA A 82 -17.13 8.75 -6.69
CA ALA A 82 -17.10 10.19 -6.85
C ALA A 82 -15.83 10.67 -7.56
N LEU A 83 -14.68 10.06 -7.27
CA LEU A 83 -13.42 10.32 -7.99
C LEU A 83 -13.51 9.89 -9.45
N HIS A 84 -13.99 8.68 -9.74
CA HIS A 84 -14.20 8.17 -11.09
C HIS A 84 -15.14 9.06 -11.92
N ARG A 85 -16.26 9.54 -11.34
CA ARG A 85 -17.17 10.47 -12.00
C ARG A 85 -16.52 11.79 -12.40
N GLN A 86 -15.43 12.17 -11.75
CA GLN A 86 -14.66 13.37 -12.11
C GLN A 86 -13.52 13.08 -13.10
N GLY A 87 -13.38 11.83 -13.54
CA GLY A 87 -12.37 11.40 -14.50
C GLY A 87 -11.04 11.00 -13.89
N PHE A 88 -10.94 10.91 -12.56
CA PHE A 88 -9.73 10.39 -11.89
C PHE A 88 -9.73 8.86 -11.91
N ARG A 89 -8.55 8.28 -11.92
CA ARG A 89 -8.27 6.90 -11.56
C ARG A 89 -7.75 6.84 -10.12
N VAL A 90 -8.04 5.77 -9.40
CA VAL A 90 -7.74 5.64 -7.97
C VAL A 90 -6.74 4.53 -7.73
N ILE A 91 -5.62 4.88 -7.10
CA ILE A 91 -4.58 3.94 -6.67
C ILE A 91 -4.72 3.74 -5.16
N MET A 92 -4.62 2.51 -4.72
CA MET A 92 -4.57 2.14 -3.31
C MET A 92 -3.14 1.87 -2.87
N ASP A 93 -2.71 2.51 -1.79
CA ASP A 93 -1.49 2.17 -1.09
C ASP A 93 -1.73 0.93 -0.22
N VAL A 94 -0.94 -0.12 -0.43
CA VAL A 94 -1.13 -1.42 0.23
C VAL A 94 0.12 -1.83 1.01
N VAL A 95 -0.10 -2.25 2.25
CA VAL A 95 0.93 -2.62 3.22
C VAL A 95 0.81 -4.11 3.53
N TYR A 96 1.34 -4.97 2.66
CA TYR A 96 1.30 -6.43 2.84
C TYR A 96 2.60 -6.98 3.44
N ASN A 97 3.58 -6.12 3.65
CA ASN A 97 4.91 -6.52 4.12
C ASN A 97 4.95 -6.84 5.62
N HIS A 98 4.02 -6.30 6.42
CA HIS A 98 3.91 -6.58 7.87
C HIS A 98 2.46 -6.49 8.34
N THR A 99 2.20 -6.86 9.59
CA THR A 99 0.96 -6.59 10.31
C THR A 99 1.23 -5.71 11.52
N TYR A 100 0.22 -5.01 12.02
CA TYR A 100 0.32 -4.14 13.19
C TYR A 100 1.01 -4.81 14.39
N SER A 101 0.71 -6.09 14.60
CA SER A 101 1.38 -6.88 15.63
C SER A 101 1.29 -8.37 15.30
N LEU A 102 2.05 -9.19 16.02
CA LEU A 102 1.92 -10.65 15.96
C LEU A 102 0.62 -11.18 16.62
N ASP A 103 -0.13 -10.35 17.32
CA ASP A 103 -1.49 -10.70 17.76
C ASP A 103 -2.49 -10.52 16.61
N SER A 104 -2.23 -11.16 15.51
CA SER A 104 -3.00 -11.10 14.27
C SER A 104 -3.84 -12.36 14.06
N TRP A 105 -4.87 -12.24 13.20
CA TRP A 105 -5.64 -13.41 12.79
C TRP A 105 -4.79 -14.40 11.99
N LEU A 106 -3.77 -13.94 11.26
CA LEU A 106 -2.83 -14.78 10.52
C LEU A 106 -2.07 -15.69 11.49
N GLN A 107 -1.51 -15.12 12.57
CA GLN A 107 -0.78 -15.87 13.59
C GLN A 107 -1.70 -16.82 14.38
N LYS A 108 -2.94 -16.39 14.68
CA LYS A 108 -3.92 -17.21 15.38
C LYS A 108 -4.42 -18.39 14.53
N THR A 109 -4.52 -18.20 13.22
CA THR A 109 -5.00 -19.24 12.29
C THR A 109 -3.95 -20.33 12.06
N MET A 110 -2.71 -19.94 11.82
CA MET A 110 -1.60 -20.86 11.61
C MET A 110 -0.29 -20.25 12.13
N PRO A 111 0.06 -20.55 13.37
CA PRO A 111 1.24 -19.96 14.02
C PRO A 111 2.51 -20.15 13.19
N TRP A 112 3.22 -19.04 12.99
CA TRP A 112 4.52 -18.93 12.31
C TRP A 112 4.54 -19.28 10.80
N TYR A 113 3.42 -19.60 10.20
CA TYR A 113 3.35 -19.85 8.76
C TYR A 113 3.39 -18.56 7.92
N PHE A 114 2.76 -17.52 8.42
CA PHE A 114 2.61 -16.25 7.70
C PHE A 114 3.70 -15.23 8.02
N TYR A 115 4.60 -15.56 8.93
CA TYR A 115 5.66 -14.65 9.39
C TYR A 115 7.03 -15.27 9.24
N ARG A 116 7.99 -14.46 8.85
CA ARG A 116 9.39 -14.85 8.76
C ARG A 116 10.01 -14.92 10.14
N VAL A 117 10.78 -15.97 10.38
CA VAL A 117 11.57 -16.18 11.61
C VAL A 117 12.98 -16.62 11.24
N TRP A 118 13.97 -16.15 11.99
CA TRP A 118 15.35 -16.58 11.86
C TRP A 118 15.53 -17.99 12.39
N GLU A 119 16.65 -18.64 12.04
CA GLU A 119 16.98 -20.00 12.48
C GLU A 119 17.02 -20.14 14.02
N ASP A 120 17.33 -19.06 14.73
CA ASP A 120 17.34 -19.02 16.20
C ASP A 120 15.95 -18.84 16.82
N GLY A 121 14.91 -18.74 16.00
CA GLY A 121 13.52 -18.53 16.41
C GLY A 121 13.14 -17.07 16.67
N SER A 122 14.05 -16.12 16.49
CA SER A 122 13.71 -14.71 16.57
C SER A 122 12.88 -14.25 15.37
N VAL A 123 11.99 -13.28 15.58
CA VAL A 123 11.11 -12.76 14.52
C VAL A 123 11.89 -11.85 13.60
N SER A 124 11.72 -12.03 12.30
CA SER A 124 12.27 -11.15 11.27
C SER A 124 11.60 -9.77 11.31
N ASN A 125 12.40 -8.72 11.10
CA ASN A 125 11.95 -7.33 11.22
C ASN A 125 12.55 -6.43 10.13
N GLY A 126 12.62 -6.90 8.91
CA GLY A 126 13.08 -6.12 7.75
C GLY A 126 12.18 -4.94 7.41
N SER A 127 10.93 -4.95 7.91
CA SER A 127 10.00 -3.83 7.83
C SER A 127 10.29 -2.71 8.83
N ALA A 128 11.06 -2.97 9.90
CA ALA A 128 11.22 -2.14 11.09
C ALA A 128 9.89 -1.89 11.86
N CYS A 129 8.86 -2.71 11.60
CA CYS A 129 7.54 -2.63 12.23
C CYS A 129 7.26 -3.80 13.19
N GLY A 130 8.28 -4.59 13.53
CA GLY A 130 8.20 -5.69 14.51
C GLY A 130 7.90 -7.07 13.93
N ASN A 131 7.60 -7.19 12.64
CA ASN A 131 7.41 -8.46 11.96
C ASN A 131 7.50 -8.29 10.44
N ASP A 132 7.77 -9.40 9.74
CA ASP A 132 7.74 -9.49 8.28
C ASP A 132 6.78 -10.61 7.86
N VAL A 133 5.90 -10.30 6.90
CA VAL A 133 5.00 -11.28 6.32
C VAL A 133 5.76 -12.15 5.30
N ALA A 134 5.61 -13.48 5.43
CA ALA A 134 6.27 -14.47 4.56
C ALA A 134 5.52 -14.64 3.23
N SER A 135 5.66 -13.66 2.33
CA SER A 135 4.95 -13.63 1.05
C SER A 135 5.30 -14.80 0.12
N GLU A 136 6.45 -15.42 0.32
CA GLU A 136 6.91 -16.63 -0.38
C GLU A 136 6.16 -17.91 0.01
N GLN A 137 5.45 -17.90 1.15
CA GLN A 137 4.62 -19.02 1.56
C GLN A 137 3.35 -19.11 0.69
N ALA A 138 3.04 -20.28 0.17
CA ALA A 138 2.00 -20.48 -0.84
C ALA A 138 0.62 -19.93 -0.45
N MET A 139 0.18 -20.12 0.81
CA MET A 139 -1.11 -19.60 1.28
C MET A 139 -1.06 -18.11 1.59
N CYS A 140 0.10 -17.60 1.99
CA CYS A 140 0.31 -16.17 2.17
C CYS A 140 0.26 -15.44 0.82
N ALA A 141 1.02 -15.92 -0.17
CA ALA A 141 0.95 -15.42 -1.54
C ALA A 141 -0.47 -15.43 -2.11
N LYS A 142 -1.21 -16.54 -1.88
CA LYS A 142 -2.61 -16.65 -2.29
C LYS A 142 -3.47 -15.58 -1.61
N TYR A 143 -3.33 -15.38 -0.31
CA TYR A 143 -4.10 -14.41 0.46
C TYR A 143 -3.85 -12.97 -0.01
N ILE A 144 -2.59 -12.59 -0.24
CA ILE A 144 -2.23 -11.27 -0.74
C ILE A 144 -2.77 -11.07 -2.16
N LEU A 145 -2.59 -12.04 -3.05
CA LEU A 145 -3.12 -11.98 -4.42
C LEU A 145 -4.64 -11.81 -4.42
N GLU A 146 -5.37 -12.62 -3.65
CA GLU A 146 -6.83 -12.53 -3.56
C GLU A 146 -7.29 -11.20 -2.95
N SER A 147 -6.52 -10.64 -2.01
CA SER A 147 -6.77 -9.31 -1.45
C SER A 147 -6.66 -8.21 -2.51
N VAL A 148 -5.59 -8.22 -3.30
CA VAL A 148 -5.42 -7.26 -4.41
C VAL A 148 -6.57 -7.36 -5.41
N LEU A 149 -6.93 -8.58 -5.80
CA LEU A 149 -8.04 -8.82 -6.73
C LEU A 149 -9.38 -8.38 -6.16
N TYR A 150 -9.63 -8.61 -4.87
CA TYR A 150 -10.81 -8.12 -4.16
C TYR A 150 -10.95 -6.60 -4.21
N TRP A 151 -9.88 -5.86 -3.92
CA TRP A 151 -9.88 -4.40 -4.00
C TRP A 151 -10.05 -3.90 -5.43
N ALA A 152 -9.46 -4.58 -6.42
CA ALA A 152 -9.64 -4.24 -7.83
C ALA A 152 -11.07 -4.48 -8.30
N GLU A 153 -11.72 -5.55 -7.87
CA GLU A 153 -13.06 -5.94 -8.32
C GLU A 153 -14.15 -5.22 -7.55
N GLU A 154 -14.13 -5.30 -6.21
CA GLU A 154 -15.22 -4.78 -5.36
C GLU A 154 -15.20 -3.26 -5.20
N TYR A 155 -14.02 -2.64 -5.23
CA TYR A 155 -13.87 -1.20 -5.05
C TYR A 155 -13.44 -0.48 -6.34
N HIS A 156 -13.23 -1.23 -7.42
CA HIS A 156 -12.79 -0.69 -8.71
C HIS A 156 -11.50 0.13 -8.62
N MET A 157 -10.56 -0.32 -7.79
CA MET A 157 -9.24 0.31 -7.74
C MET A 157 -8.53 0.20 -9.09
N ASP A 158 -7.89 1.28 -9.52
CA ASP A 158 -7.20 1.37 -10.82
C ASP A 158 -5.72 1.07 -10.73
N GLY A 159 -5.21 0.85 -9.55
CA GLY A 159 -3.84 0.47 -9.33
C GLY A 159 -3.50 0.30 -7.85
N PHE A 160 -2.27 -0.21 -7.62
CA PHE A 160 -1.75 -0.52 -6.30
C PHE A 160 -0.31 -0.05 -6.17
N ARG A 161 -0.02 0.69 -5.11
CA ARG A 161 1.33 1.02 -4.67
C ARG A 161 1.68 0.11 -3.50
N PHE A 162 2.71 -0.70 -3.65
CA PHE A 162 3.15 -1.63 -2.62
C PHE A 162 4.19 -0.97 -1.72
N ASP A 163 3.82 -0.75 -0.48
CA ASP A 163 4.70 -0.31 0.58
C ASP A 163 5.79 -1.37 0.81
N LEU A 164 7.05 -0.94 0.94
CA LEU A 164 8.20 -1.84 1.09
C LEU A 164 8.09 -3.10 0.18
N MET A 165 7.83 -2.89 -1.13
CA MET A 165 7.73 -3.97 -2.11
C MET A 165 8.98 -4.87 -2.09
N GLY A 166 10.13 -4.32 -1.71
CA GLY A 166 11.37 -5.05 -1.50
C GLY A 166 11.34 -6.10 -0.38
N LEU A 167 10.24 -6.21 0.36
CA LEU A 167 9.98 -7.33 1.28
C LEU A 167 9.06 -8.42 0.70
N LEU A 168 8.45 -8.17 -0.45
CA LEU A 168 7.61 -9.16 -1.14
C LEU A 168 8.43 -9.92 -2.17
N ASP A 169 8.07 -11.18 -2.43
CA ASP A 169 8.80 -11.98 -3.39
C ASP A 169 8.41 -11.67 -4.85
N VAL A 170 9.37 -11.86 -5.75
CA VAL A 170 9.23 -11.60 -7.20
C VAL A 170 8.10 -12.43 -7.81
N GLU A 171 7.95 -13.70 -7.40
CA GLU A 171 6.93 -14.57 -7.95
C GLU A 171 5.52 -14.06 -7.65
N LEU A 172 5.28 -13.62 -6.42
CA LEU A 172 4.02 -13.02 -6.02
C LEU A 172 3.73 -11.75 -6.85
N MET A 173 4.71 -10.84 -6.98
CA MET A 173 4.51 -9.60 -7.72
C MET A 173 4.18 -9.85 -9.20
N ASN A 174 4.89 -10.79 -9.84
CA ASN A 174 4.63 -11.20 -11.21
C ASN A 174 3.25 -11.90 -11.36
N ARG A 175 2.84 -12.69 -10.37
CA ARG A 175 1.50 -13.30 -10.36
C ARG A 175 0.39 -12.26 -10.23
N ILE A 176 0.55 -11.27 -9.35
CA ILE A 176 -0.39 -10.15 -9.21
C ILE A 176 -0.53 -9.43 -10.54
N ARG A 177 0.60 -9.07 -11.19
CA ARG A 177 0.57 -8.43 -12.50
C ARG A 177 -0.19 -9.25 -13.54
N LYS A 178 0.16 -10.51 -13.67
CA LYS A 178 -0.45 -11.45 -14.61
C LYS A 178 -1.97 -11.59 -14.40
N GLU A 179 -2.41 -11.74 -13.16
CA GLU A 179 -3.85 -11.90 -12.85
C GLU A 179 -4.65 -10.61 -13.12
N LEU A 180 -4.08 -9.44 -12.83
CA LEU A 180 -4.70 -8.16 -13.15
C LEU A 180 -4.79 -7.97 -14.66
N ASP A 181 -3.75 -8.28 -15.42
CA ASP A 181 -3.76 -8.21 -16.88
C ASP A 181 -4.77 -9.16 -17.52
N ALA A 182 -4.87 -10.38 -17.02
CA ALA A 182 -5.83 -11.35 -17.50
C ALA A 182 -7.28 -10.93 -17.30
N ARG A 183 -7.57 -10.18 -16.24
CA ARG A 183 -8.94 -9.75 -15.90
C ARG A 183 -9.32 -8.41 -16.52
N TYR A 184 -8.39 -7.48 -16.61
CA TYR A 184 -8.69 -6.08 -16.96
C TYR A 184 -8.01 -5.61 -18.23
N GLY A 185 -7.05 -6.35 -18.77
CA GLY A 185 -6.22 -5.97 -19.91
C GLY A 185 -4.82 -5.53 -19.48
N THR A 186 -3.85 -5.73 -20.36
CA THR A 186 -2.43 -5.46 -20.10
C THR A 186 -2.20 -4.00 -19.75
N GLY A 187 -1.64 -3.75 -18.55
CA GLY A 187 -1.32 -2.43 -18.06
C GLY A 187 -2.50 -1.54 -17.63
N GLU A 188 -3.74 -2.03 -17.73
CA GLU A 188 -4.92 -1.22 -17.34
C GLU A 188 -4.96 -0.89 -15.85
N LYS A 189 -4.46 -1.77 -15.00
CA LYS A 189 -4.27 -1.52 -13.57
C LYS A 189 -2.81 -1.25 -13.28
N LEU A 190 -2.47 -0.13 -12.66
CA LEU A 190 -1.08 0.15 -12.30
C LEU A 190 -0.62 -0.73 -11.13
N VAL A 191 0.60 -1.25 -11.24
CA VAL A 191 1.28 -1.98 -10.16
C VAL A 191 2.67 -1.39 -10.01
N PHE A 192 3.00 -0.87 -8.85
CA PHE A 192 4.32 -0.34 -8.55
C PHE A 192 4.58 -0.32 -7.05
N GLY A 193 5.82 -0.15 -6.65
CA GLY A 193 6.13 -0.11 -5.22
C GLY A 193 7.55 0.35 -4.90
N GLU A 194 7.88 0.25 -3.63
CA GLU A 194 9.18 0.61 -3.10
C GLU A 194 10.14 -0.59 -3.16
N PRO A 195 11.22 -0.53 -3.97
CA PRO A 195 12.13 -1.66 -4.16
C PRO A 195 13.19 -1.75 -3.05
N TRP A 196 12.82 -1.46 -1.82
CA TRP A 196 13.69 -1.49 -0.65
C TRP A 196 12.99 -2.06 0.58
N ARG A 197 13.76 -2.27 1.63
CA ARG A 197 13.35 -2.66 2.96
C ARG A 197 14.11 -1.81 3.98
N ALA A 198 13.65 -1.81 5.23
CA ALA A 198 14.29 -1.00 6.27
C ALA A 198 15.49 -1.72 6.91
N ASP A 199 15.45 -3.06 6.96
CA ASP A 199 16.53 -3.89 7.56
C ASP A 199 16.57 -5.28 6.90
N GLU A 200 17.43 -6.17 7.37
CA GLU A 200 17.52 -7.54 6.88
C GLU A 200 16.27 -8.36 7.25
N THR A 201 15.94 -9.33 6.40
CA THR A 201 14.75 -10.19 6.56
C THR A 201 15.09 -11.67 6.34
N ALA A 202 14.45 -12.53 7.11
CA ALA A 202 14.63 -13.98 7.09
C ALA A 202 13.77 -14.62 5.97
N VAL A 203 14.23 -14.56 4.74
CA VAL A 203 13.54 -15.17 3.60
C VAL A 203 13.76 -16.68 3.60
N GLU A 204 12.67 -17.44 3.43
CA GLU A 204 12.78 -18.89 3.34
C GLU A 204 13.19 -19.40 1.94
N GLY A 205 13.99 -20.44 1.93
CA GLY A 205 14.39 -21.14 0.71
C GLY A 205 15.22 -20.27 -0.25
N ASN A 206 14.84 -20.32 -1.53
CA ASN A 206 15.50 -19.57 -2.60
C ASN A 206 14.60 -18.44 -3.14
N ALA A 207 13.63 -17.96 -2.36
CA ALA A 207 12.78 -16.87 -2.78
C ALA A 207 13.59 -15.59 -2.98
N LEU A 208 13.31 -14.87 -4.06
CA LEU A 208 13.97 -13.62 -4.41
C LEU A 208 13.00 -12.47 -4.18
N LEU A 209 13.46 -11.46 -3.46
CA LEU A 209 12.63 -10.30 -3.13
C LEU A 209 12.57 -9.30 -4.30
N ALA A 210 11.45 -8.58 -4.40
CA ALA A 210 11.21 -7.56 -5.41
C ALA A 210 11.92 -6.24 -5.09
N ASP A 211 13.23 -6.34 -4.80
CA ASP A 211 14.13 -5.24 -4.50
C ASP A 211 14.95 -4.80 -5.73
N LYS A 212 15.78 -3.78 -5.56
CA LYS A 212 16.63 -3.24 -6.63
C LYS A 212 17.54 -4.29 -7.30
N ALA A 213 18.01 -5.28 -6.55
CA ALA A 213 18.93 -6.30 -7.08
C ALA A 213 18.21 -7.25 -8.06
N HIS A 214 16.91 -7.43 -7.90
CA HIS A 214 16.11 -8.39 -8.65
C HIS A 214 15.11 -7.73 -9.61
N ILE A 215 15.22 -6.43 -9.87
CA ILE A 215 14.35 -5.68 -10.81
C ILE A 215 14.22 -6.37 -12.17
N HIS A 216 15.30 -6.96 -12.66
CA HIS A 216 15.35 -7.65 -13.96
C HIS A 216 14.51 -8.94 -14.04
N LEU A 217 13.98 -9.41 -12.89
CA LEU A 217 13.11 -10.58 -12.78
C LEU A 217 11.64 -10.21 -12.69
N LEU A 218 11.33 -8.94 -12.44
CA LEU A 218 9.96 -8.43 -12.43
C LEU A 218 9.43 -8.29 -13.85
N ASP A 219 8.13 -8.49 -13.99
CA ASP A 219 7.41 -8.15 -15.22
C ASP A 219 7.61 -6.65 -15.53
N GLU A 220 7.81 -6.32 -16.81
CA GLU A 220 8.07 -4.94 -17.26
C GLU A 220 6.91 -3.96 -16.97
N GLN A 221 5.72 -4.47 -16.65
CA GLN A 221 4.55 -3.71 -16.23
C GLN A 221 4.47 -3.51 -14.70
N VAL A 222 5.49 -3.94 -13.95
CA VAL A 222 5.65 -3.63 -12.53
C VAL A 222 6.62 -2.47 -12.37
N GLY A 223 6.09 -1.32 -12.01
CA GLY A 223 6.89 -0.11 -11.76
C GLY A 223 7.54 -0.09 -10.39
N MET A 224 8.55 0.75 -10.23
CA MET A 224 9.17 0.96 -8.92
C MET A 224 9.68 2.39 -8.77
N PHE A 225 9.75 2.84 -7.53
CA PHE A 225 10.38 4.10 -7.21
C PHE A 225 11.90 4.04 -7.46
N SER A 226 12.46 5.15 -7.90
CA SER A 226 13.89 5.30 -8.10
C SER A 226 14.44 6.34 -7.11
N ASP A 227 15.04 5.86 -6.02
CA ASP A 227 15.74 6.69 -5.06
C ASP A 227 17.01 7.30 -5.70
N ASP A 228 17.72 6.58 -6.56
CA ASP A 228 18.86 7.12 -7.30
C ASP A 228 18.48 8.36 -8.11
N THR A 229 17.35 8.31 -8.83
CA THR A 229 16.84 9.46 -9.60
C THR A 229 16.38 10.58 -8.66
N ARG A 230 15.69 10.24 -7.57
CA ARG A 230 15.28 11.22 -6.56
C ARG A 230 16.48 11.96 -5.99
N ASP A 231 17.50 11.23 -5.58
CA ASP A 231 18.66 11.79 -4.91
C ASP A 231 19.55 12.57 -5.89
N ALA A 232 19.67 12.11 -7.13
CA ALA A 232 20.35 12.88 -8.17
C ALA A 232 19.67 14.25 -8.44
N ILE A 233 18.35 14.34 -8.31
CA ILE A 233 17.61 15.60 -8.57
C ILE A 233 17.57 16.48 -7.32
N LYS A 234 17.13 15.94 -6.18
CA LYS A 234 16.86 16.75 -4.98
C LYS A 234 17.91 16.63 -3.89
N GLY A 235 18.86 15.70 -3.99
CA GLY A 235 19.80 15.35 -2.95
C GLY A 235 19.33 14.22 -2.05
N SER A 236 20.27 13.63 -1.31
CA SER A 236 20.01 12.56 -0.35
C SER A 236 18.97 13.02 0.68
N VAL A 237 18.08 12.11 1.06
CA VAL A 237 17.11 12.34 2.15
C VAL A 237 17.70 11.98 3.52
N PHE A 238 18.86 11.32 3.54
CA PHE A 238 19.53 10.85 4.73
C PHE A 238 20.81 11.62 5.04
N GLU A 239 21.50 12.13 4.00
CA GLU A 239 22.79 12.81 4.10
C GLU A 239 22.64 14.27 3.67
N ALA A 240 22.59 15.18 4.64
CA ALA A 240 22.34 16.61 4.40
C ALA A 240 23.43 17.29 3.53
N GLU A 241 24.64 16.75 3.53
CA GLU A 241 25.79 17.27 2.78
C GLU A 241 25.86 16.75 1.33
N GLU A 242 24.91 15.92 0.92
CA GLU A 242 24.83 15.38 -0.44
C GLU A 242 23.69 16.08 -1.22
N PRO A 243 23.94 17.26 -1.83
CA PRO A 243 22.93 17.95 -2.61
C PRO A 243 22.67 17.28 -3.95
N GLY A 244 21.47 17.46 -4.47
CA GLY A 244 21.12 17.08 -5.83
C GLY A 244 21.25 18.24 -6.82
N PHE A 245 20.94 17.98 -8.09
CA PHE A 245 20.99 18.98 -9.15
C PHE A 245 20.17 20.26 -8.86
N ALA A 246 19.03 20.11 -8.17
CA ALA A 246 18.11 21.23 -7.94
C ALA A 246 18.50 22.15 -6.77
N ASN A 247 19.37 21.71 -5.88
CA ASN A 247 19.72 22.42 -4.64
C ASN A 247 21.23 22.44 -4.33
N GLY A 248 22.07 22.03 -5.30
CA GLY A 248 23.54 22.04 -5.23
C GLY A 248 24.17 23.25 -5.88
#